data_8b47421e5be97a05fb09e1b59f5b024c
#
_entry.id   8b47421e5be97a05fb09e1b59f5b024c
#
_cell.length_a   1.000
_cell.length_b   1.000
_cell.length_c   1.000
_cell.angle_alpha   90.00
_cell.angle_beta   90.00
_cell.angle_gamma   90.00
#
_symmetry.space_group_name_H-M   'P 1'
#
loop_
_entity.id
_entity.type
_entity.pdbx_description
1 polymer ?
#
loop_
_entity_poly.entity_id
_entity_poly.type
_entity_poly.pdbx_seq_one_letter_code
_entity_poly.pdbx_strand_id
1 'polypeptide(L)'
;MSFFKKIIQFSFLLLFIGCYTSFGSKPNNESSSLRYHLGTTTSAYFQNSVQEIAALYGYSIKEYTNYGNYQIADTYWKNRNPYPAESEKGFIESKTKLLFTASNDRLDSYQYDANLFTCYLDIKNRCFDGEKWVKYNEGPELKESLDSIVEDIKDEFLLNMRQF
;
A
#
# COMPACT_ATOMS: atom_id res chain seq x y z
N MET A 1 9.73 2.64 64.24
CA MET A 1 8.92 3.34 63.25
C MET A 1 9.67 3.81 61.98
N SER A 2 10.97 3.62 61.89
CA SER A 2 11.82 4.07 60.76
C SER A 2 11.91 3.04 59.61
N PHE A 3 11.82 1.75 59.92
CA PHE A 3 12.00 0.68 58.92
C PHE A 3 10.83 0.54 57.94
N PHE A 4 9.61 0.74 58.41
CA PHE A 4 8.39 0.65 57.58
C PHE A 4 8.29 1.79 56.55
N LYS A 5 8.77 2.98 56.85
CA LYS A 5 8.80 4.11 55.91
C LYS A 5 9.76 3.88 54.74
N LYS A 6 10.89 3.19 54.96
CA LYS A 6 11.84 2.88 53.88
C LYS A 6 11.35 1.81 52.95
N ILE A 7 10.56 0.84 53.42
CA ILE A 7 9.96 -0.23 52.57
C ILE A 7 8.90 0.36 51.65
N ILE A 8 8.07 1.26 52.15
CA ILE A 8 7.03 1.92 51.36
C ILE A 8 7.64 2.82 50.26
N GLN A 9 8.73 3.50 50.58
CA GLN A 9 9.42 4.38 49.62
C GLN A 9 10.11 3.59 48.51
N PHE A 10 10.62 2.40 48.79
CA PHE A 10 11.24 1.51 47.81
C PHE A 10 10.22 0.82 46.93
N SER A 11 9.03 0.49 47.46
CA SER A 11 7.93 -0.09 46.69
C SER A 11 7.32 0.89 45.69
N PHE A 12 7.29 2.20 46.01
CA PHE A 12 6.80 3.24 45.11
C PHE A 12 7.79 3.55 43.97
N LEU A 13 9.08 3.35 44.20
CA LEU A 13 10.11 3.54 43.14
C LEU A 13 10.09 2.43 42.10
N LEU A 14 9.68 1.21 42.46
CA LEU A 14 9.57 0.07 41.55
C LEU A 14 8.35 0.14 40.62
N LEU A 15 7.30 0.90 40.98
CA LEU A 15 6.12 1.10 40.16
C LEU A 15 6.35 2.04 38.96
N PHE A 16 7.37 2.88 39.00
CA PHE A 16 7.71 3.79 37.88
C PHE A 16 8.65 3.19 36.84
N ILE A 17 9.29 2.04 37.12
CA ILE A 17 10.20 1.38 36.17
C ILE A 17 9.42 0.47 35.19
N GLY A 18 8.18 0.13 35.53
CA GLY A 18 7.34 -0.79 34.73
C GLY A 18 6.66 -0.20 33.50
N CYS A 19 6.66 1.13 33.30
CA CYS A 19 5.91 1.79 32.21
C CYS A 19 6.75 2.28 31.04
N TYR A 20 8.04 1.98 30.97
CA TYR A 20 8.91 2.51 29.92
C TYR A 20 9.36 1.50 28.85
N THR A 21 8.82 0.29 28.83
CA THR A 21 9.22 -0.74 27.85
C THR A 21 8.11 -1.23 26.95
N SER A 22 7.16 -0.37 26.59
CA SER A 22 6.11 -0.77 25.64
C SER A 22 5.72 0.30 24.62
N PHE A 23 6.68 1.10 24.17
CA PHE A 23 6.47 1.96 23.00
C PHE A 23 7.66 1.83 22.05
N GLY A 24 7.69 0.72 21.38
CA GLY A 24 8.70 0.40 20.39
C GLY A 24 8.41 -0.90 19.68
N SER A 25 7.14 -1.23 19.41
CA SER A 25 6.87 -2.10 18.29
C SER A 25 7.32 -1.31 17.07
N LYS A 26 8.58 -1.55 16.66
CA LYS A 26 8.97 -1.32 15.26
C LYS A 26 7.79 -1.81 14.46
N PRO A 27 7.23 -0.99 13.53
CA PRO A 27 6.32 -1.56 12.57
C PRO A 27 7.07 -2.76 12.03
N ASN A 28 6.52 -3.94 12.24
CA ASN A 28 6.97 -5.11 11.53
C ASN A 28 7.15 -4.60 10.10
N ASN A 29 8.35 -4.72 9.58
CA ASN A 29 8.61 -4.67 8.16
C ASN A 29 7.72 -5.74 7.53
N GLU A 30 6.43 -5.47 7.40
CA GLU A 30 5.58 -6.06 6.41
C GLU A 30 6.09 -5.49 5.09
N SER A 31 7.28 -5.97 4.79
CA SER A 31 8.11 -5.64 3.68
C SER A 31 7.31 -5.68 2.42
N SER A 32 7.48 -4.59 1.72
CA SER A 32 7.38 -4.50 0.27
C SER A 32 6.06 -4.93 -0.34
N SER A 33 5.00 -4.18 -0.07
CA SER A 33 4.14 -3.83 -1.18
C SER A 33 5.02 -3.00 -2.13
N LEU A 34 5.10 -3.40 -3.39
CA LEU A 34 5.72 -2.55 -4.40
C LEU A 34 4.83 -1.32 -4.52
N ARG A 35 5.35 -0.17 -4.09
CA ARG A 35 4.61 1.09 -4.12
C ARG A 35 5.18 2.00 -5.19
N TYR A 36 4.31 2.47 -6.06
CA TYR A 36 4.64 3.36 -7.15
C TYR A 36 3.93 4.69 -6.99
N HIS A 37 4.65 5.78 -7.20
CA HIS A 37 4.04 7.10 -7.35
C HIS A 37 3.55 7.25 -8.80
N LEU A 38 2.26 7.53 -8.97
CA LEU A 38 1.61 7.62 -10.29
C LEU A 38 1.57 9.05 -10.84
N GLY A 39 1.71 10.06 -9.97
CA GLY A 39 1.55 11.47 -10.33
C GLY A 39 0.39 12.11 -9.58
N THR A 40 -0.15 13.19 -10.16
CA THR A 40 -1.30 13.92 -9.60
C THR A 40 -2.45 13.95 -10.58
N THR A 41 -3.69 13.95 -10.07
CA THR A 41 -4.90 14.05 -10.89
C THR A 41 -6.06 14.64 -10.07
N THR A 42 -7.19 14.92 -10.69
CA THR A 42 -8.40 15.31 -9.97
C THR A 42 -9.18 14.08 -9.51
N SER A 43 -10.08 14.27 -8.53
CA SER A 43 -10.92 13.19 -7.98
C SER A 43 -11.72 12.43 -9.05
N ALA A 44 -12.32 13.15 -9.99
CA ALA A 44 -13.15 12.54 -11.05
C ALA A 44 -12.29 11.72 -12.02
N TYR A 45 -11.13 12.23 -12.43
CA TYR A 45 -10.23 11.51 -13.32
C TYR A 45 -9.59 10.31 -12.63
N PHE A 46 -9.23 10.41 -11.34
CA PHE A 46 -8.72 9.26 -10.61
C PHE A 46 -9.66 8.06 -10.70
N GLN A 47 -10.94 8.26 -10.43
CA GLN A 47 -11.91 7.17 -10.48
C GLN A 47 -12.02 6.55 -11.87
N ASN A 48 -12.15 7.37 -12.91
CA ASN A 48 -12.31 6.91 -14.28
C ASN A 48 -11.06 6.16 -14.77
N SER A 49 -9.88 6.79 -14.63
CA SER A 49 -8.61 6.19 -15.08
C SER A 49 -8.31 4.88 -14.37
N VAL A 50 -8.57 4.80 -13.06
CA VAL A 50 -8.36 3.55 -12.31
C VAL A 50 -9.29 2.44 -12.78
N GLN A 51 -10.56 2.75 -13.11
CA GLN A 51 -11.50 1.76 -13.64
C GLN A 51 -11.07 1.26 -15.02
N GLU A 52 -10.68 2.18 -15.92
CA GLU A 52 -10.25 1.86 -17.28
C GLU A 52 -8.97 1.01 -17.27
N ILE A 53 -7.95 1.44 -16.52
CA ILE A 53 -6.68 0.71 -16.42
C ILE A 53 -6.87 -0.65 -15.74
N ALA A 54 -7.62 -0.71 -14.65
CA ALA A 54 -7.89 -2.00 -14.01
C ALA A 54 -8.56 -2.97 -15.00
N ALA A 55 -9.55 -2.49 -15.77
CA ALA A 55 -10.23 -3.31 -16.79
C ALA A 55 -9.28 -3.73 -17.92
N LEU A 56 -8.43 -2.82 -18.42
CA LEU A 56 -7.45 -3.09 -19.47
C LEU A 56 -6.52 -4.25 -19.08
N TYR A 57 -6.07 -4.26 -17.84
CA TYR A 57 -5.21 -5.32 -17.31
C TYR A 57 -5.99 -6.51 -16.70
N GLY A 58 -7.30 -6.57 -16.91
CA GLY A 58 -8.15 -7.67 -16.47
C GLY A 58 -8.33 -7.78 -14.96
N TYR A 59 -8.26 -6.66 -14.25
CA TYR A 59 -8.63 -6.55 -12.84
C TYR A 59 -10.06 -6.02 -12.72
N SER A 60 -10.81 -6.53 -11.75
CA SER A 60 -12.11 -6.00 -11.38
C SER A 60 -12.02 -5.21 -10.08
N ILE A 61 -12.60 -4.03 -10.04
CA ILE A 61 -12.70 -3.23 -8.83
C ILE A 61 -13.61 -3.96 -7.84
N LYS A 62 -13.10 -4.20 -6.65
CA LYS A 62 -13.83 -4.79 -5.53
C LYS A 62 -14.59 -3.70 -4.76
N GLU A 63 -13.90 -2.60 -4.51
CA GLU A 63 -14.40 -1.52 -3.67
C GLU A 63 -13.76 -0.21 -4.12
N TYR A 64 -14.58 0.83 -4.15
CA TYR A 64 -14.13 2.21 -4.31
C TYR A 64 -14.71 3.04 -3.18
N THR A 65 -13.85 3.73 -2.45
CA THR A 65 -14.24 4.57 -1.33
C THR A 65 -13.66 5.97 -1.49
N ASN A 66 -14.50 6.98 -1.30
CA ASN A 66 -14.13 8.39 -1.37
C ASN A 66 -14.44 9.07 -0.02
N TYR A 67 -13.40 9.51 0.68
CA TYR A 67 -13.48 10.24 1.95
C TYR A 67 -13.30 11.75 1.77
N GLY A 68 -13.43 12.27 0.55
CA GLY A 68 -13.23 13.66 0.22
C GLY A 68 -11.75 14.01 -0.03
N ASN A 69 -10.92 14.00 0.99
CA ASN A 69 -9.47 14.26 0.88
C ASN A 69 -8.63 13.01 0.62
N TYR A 70 -9.23 11.84 0.66
CA TYR A 70 -8.58 10.55 0.44
C TYR A 70 -9.50 9.60 -0.30
N GLN A 71 -8.98 8.92 -1.30
CA GLN A 71 -9.72 7.95 -2.11
C GLN A 71 -8.95 6.64 -2.20
N ILE A 72 -9.68 5.54 -2.24
CA ILE A 72 -9.14 4.18 -2.37
C ILE A 72 -9.94 3.44 -3.43
N ALA A 73 -9.22 2.76 -4.32
CA ALA A 73 -9.80 1.74 -5.20
C ALA A 73 -9.04 0.43 -4.99
N ASP A 74 -9.75 -0.56 -4.51
CA ASP A 74 -9.23 -1.90 -4.22
C ASP A 74 -9.75 -2.89 -5.25
N THR A 75 -8.87 -3.73 -5.82
CA THR A 75 -9.28 -4.74 -6.80
C THR A 75 -9.49 -6.10 -6.14
N TYR A 76 -10.19 -7.00 -6.81
CA TYR A 76 -10.12 -8.41 -6.49
C TYR A 76 -8.74 -8.97 -6.79
N TRP A 77 -8.38 -10.08 -6.16
CA TRP A 77 -7.22 -10.85 -6.53
C TRP A 77 -7.40 -11.44 -7.93
N LYS A 78 -6.41 -11.21 -8.80
CA LYS A 78 -6.33 -11.82 -10.12
C LYS A 78 -5.35 -12.99 -10.07
N ASN A 79 -5.83 -14.19 -10.34
CA ASN A 79 -5.00 -15.37 -10.46
C ASN A 79 -4.21 -15.33 -11.77
N ARG A 80 -3.00 -15.82 -11.72
CA ARG A 80 -2.11 -16.00 -12.86
C ARG A 80 -1.20 -17.22 -12.67
N ASN A 81 -0.59 -17.69 -13.75
CA ASN A 81 0.48 -18.65 -13.65
C ASN A 81 1.71 -18.01 -12.97
N PRO A 82 2.48 -18.78 -12.19
CA PRO A 82 3.75 -18.31 -11.67
C PRO A 82 4.69 -17.92 -12.81
N TYR A 83 5.47 -16.87 -12.60
CA TYR A 83 6.60 -16.55 -13.46
C TYR A 83 7.72 -17.58 -13.28
N PRO A 84 8.67 -17.70 -14.25
CA PRO A 84 9.79 -18.64 -14.14
C PRO A 84 10.52 -18.56 -12.79
N ALA A 85 10.86 -17.35 -12.32
CA ALA A 85 11.53 -17.18 -11.03
C ALA A 85 10.68 -17.61 -9.82
N GLU A 86 9.36 -17.52 -9.92
CA GLU A 86 8.43 -18.02 -8.89
C GLU A 86 8.34 -19.55 -8.94
N SER A 87 8.27 -20.12 -10.14
CA SER A 87 8.25 -21.58 -10.34
C SER A 87 9.53 -22.26 -9.85
N GLU A 88 10.69 -21.62 -10.06
CA GLU A 88 11.98 -22.10 -9.55
C GLU A 88 12.03 -22.13 -8.01
N LYS A 89 11.24 -21.30 -7.34
CA LYS A 89 11.06 -21.33 -5.88
C LYS A 89 10.05 -22.37 -5.41
N GLY A 90 9.44 -23.13 -6.33
CA GLY A 90 8.47 -24.17 -6.04
C GLY A 90 7.03 -23.69 -5.92
N PHE A 91 6.74 -22.44 -6.32
CA PHE A 91 5.36 -21.94 -6.33
C PHE A 91 4.58 -22.54 -7.52
N ILE A 92 3.35 -22.98 -7.26
CA ILE A 92 2.48 -23.65 -8.24
C ILE A 92 1.34 -22.75 -8.73
N GLU A 93 0.99 -21.74 -7.96
CA GLU A 93 -0.02 -20.72 -8.32
C GLU A 93 0.42 -19.34 -7.83
N SER A 94 0.00 -18.31 -8.53
CA SER A 94 0.25 -16.92 -8.14
C SER A 94 -1.00 -16.07 -8.32
N LYS A 95 -1.10 -15.01 -7.52
CA LYS A 95 -2.16 -14.00 -7.64
C LYS A 95 -1.66 -12.62 -7.29
N THR A 96 -2.18 -11.62 -8.00
CA THR A 96 -1.81 -10.22 -7.84
C THR A 96 -3.05 -9.38 -7.56
N LYS A 97 -2.91 -8.33 -6.77
CA LYS A 97 -3.96 -7.39 -6.42
C LYS A 97 -3.40 -5.98 -6.48
N LEU A 98 -4.17 -5.06 -7.02
CA LEU A 98 -3.85 -3.65 -7.13
C LEU A 98 -4.65 -2.86 -6.07
N LEU A 99 -3.99 -1.93 -5.42
CA LEU A 99 -4.59 -0.98 -4.49
C LEU A 99 -4.16 0.42 -4.91
N PHE A 100 -5.09 1.18 -5.46
CA PHE A 100 -4.88 2.57 -5.84
C PHE A 100 -5.30 3.48 -4.70
N THR A 101 -4.49 4.48 -4.40
CA THR A 101 -4.80 5.49 -3.40
C THR A 101 -4.55 6.88 -3.96
N ALA A 102 -5.39 7.82 -3.60
CA ALA A 102 -5.21 9.22 -3.92
C ALA A 102 -5.41 10.05 -2.66
N SER A 103 -4.47 10.93 -2.35
CA SER A 103 -4.55 11.81 -1.19
C SER A 103 -4.35 13.27 -1.58
N ASN A 104 -5.14 14.14 -0.99
CA ASN A 104 -4.94 15.57 -1.04
C ASN A 104 -4.32 16.02 0.29
N ASP A 105 -3.00 15.89 0.39
CA ASP A 105 -2.26 16.30 1.58
C ASP A 105 -2.04 17.84 1.55
N ARG A 106 -2.96 18.56 2.14
CA ARG A 106 -2.94 20.03 2.21
C ARG A 106 -1.82 20.60 3.09
N LEU A 107 -0.87 19.80 3.54
CA LEU A 107 -0.08 20.17 4.72
C LEU A 107 1.01 21.21 4.49
N ASP A 108 1.44 21.55 3.26
CA ASP A 108 2.66 22.39 3.16
C ASP A 108 2.74 23.47 2.09
N SER A 109 1.65 23.91 1.43
CA SER A 109 1.86 25.05 0.53
C SER A 109 0.63 25.90 0.22
N TYR A 110 0.84 27.21 0.23
CA TYR A 110 -0.11 28.29 -0.08
C TYR A 110 -0.57 28.35 -1.56
N GLN A 111 -0.30 27.33 -2.36
CA GLN A 111 -0.50 27.37 -3.83
C GLN A 111 -1.20 26.16 -4.44
N TYR A 112 -1.89 25.31 -3.67
CA TYR A 112 -2.51 24.12 -4.23
C TYR A 112 -3.97 24.29 -4.59
N ASP A 113 -4.27 23.91 -5.84
CA ASP A 113 -5.65 23.67 -6.28
C ASP A 113 -6.26 22.58 -5.38
N ALA A 114 -7.34 22.96 -4.68
CA ALA A 114 -8.03 22.08 -3.72
C ALA A 114 -8.54 20.76 -4.34
N ASN A 115 -8.43 20.61 -5.66
CA ASN A 115 -8.93 19.49 -6.43
C ASN A 115 -7.85 18.49 -6.88
N LEU A 116 -6.57 18.76 -6.61
CA LEU A 116 -5.48 17.85 -7.01
C LEU A 116 -5.15 16.83 -5.91
N PHE A 117 -5.00 15.59 -6.32
CA PHE A 117 -4.66 14.45 -5.49
C PHE A 117 -3.35 13.84 -5.94
N THR A 118 -2.46 13.53 -5.00
CA THR A 118 -1.27 12.71 -5.25
C THR A 118 -1.67 11.24 -5.22
N CYS A 119 -1.32 10.52 -6.27
CA CYS A 119 -1.79 9.16 -6.51
C CYS A 119 -0.66 8.14 -6.37
N TYR A 120 -0.99 7.00 -5.78
CA TYR A 120 -0.10 5.87 -5.60
C TYR A 120 -0.78 4.57 -6.00
N LEU A 121 0.04 3.61 -6.43
CA LEU A 121 -0.34 2.23 -6.65
C LEU A 121 0.48 1.33 -5.71
N ASP A 122 -0.19 0.60 -4.84
CA ASP A 122 0.39 -0.47 -4.05
C ASP A 122 0.02 -1.82 -4.68
N ILE A 123 1.02 -2.65 -4.93
CA ILE A 123 0.83 -3.96 -5.55
C ILE A 123 1.11 -5.05 -4.52
N LYS A 124 0.15 -5.95 -4.39
CA LYS A 124 0.25 -7.11 -3.52
C LYS A 124 0.32 -8.36 -4.36
N ASN A 125 1.40 -9.13 -4.21
CA ASN A 125 1.55 -10.43 -4.85
C ASN A 125 1.58 -11.54 -3.80
N ARG A 126 0.97 -12.68 -4.12
CA ARG A 126 1.00 -13.90 -3.32
C ARG A 126 1.21 -15.10 -4.21
N CYS A 127 2.04 -16.00 -3.74
CA CYS A 127 2.32 -17.28 -4.40
C CYS A 127 1.92 -18.44 -3.48
N PHE A 128 1.44 -19.51 -4.06
CA PHE A 128 1.01 -20.72 -3.35
C PHE A 128 2.09 -21.81 -3.49
N ASP A 129 2.57 -22.33 -2.37
CA ASP A 129 3.64 -23.30 -2.30
C ASP A 129 3.14 -24.76 -2.23
N GLY A 130 1.84 -24.98 -2.40
CA GLY A 130 1.18 -26.27 -2.27
C GLY A 130 0.49 -26.48 -0.91
N GLU A 131 0.81 -25.65 0.09
CA GLU A 131 0.22 -25.72 1.42
C GLU A 131 -0.46 -24.39 1.80
N LYS A 132 0.17 -23.25 1.50
CA LYS A 132 -0.30 -21.93 1.91
C LYS A 132 0.05 -20.83 0.91
N TRP A 133 -0.68 -19.71 1.00
CA TRP A 133 -0.38 -18.50 0.27
C TRP A 133 0.62 -17.63 1.03
N VAL A 134 1.79 -17.41 0.43
CA VAL A 134 2.85 -16.55 0.97
C VAL A 134 2.98 -15.26 0.18
N LYS A 135 3.43 -14.18 0.81
CA LYS A 135 3.81 -12.95 0.11
C LYS A 135 5.13 -13.21 -0.61
N TYR A 136 5.18 -12.88 -1.88
CA TYR A 136 6.39 -12.95 -2.67
C TYR A 136 6.40 -11.80 -3.69
N ASN A 137 7.31 -10.86 -3.52
CA ASN A 137 7.40 -9.65 -4.35
C ASN A 137 8.76 -9.52 -5.03
N GLU A 138 9.46 -10.62 -5.18
CA GLU A 138 10.76 -10.70 -5.82
C GLU A 138 10.61 -11.33 -7.22
N GLY A 139 11.51 -10.95 -8.13
CA GLY A 139 11.56 -11.49 -9.48
C GLY A 139 11.52 -10.38 -10.54
N PRO A 140 12.41 -10.48 -11.55
CA PRO A 140 12.49 -9.48 -12.62
C PRO A 140 11.21 -9.44 -13.47
N GLU A 141 10.61 -10.61 -13.77
CA GLU A 141 9.41 -10.70 -14.62
C GLU A 141 8.18 -10.09 -13.95
N LEU A 142 8.04 -10.26 -12.63
CA LEU A 142 6.98 -9.60 -11.88
C LEU A 142 7.14 -8.09 -11.96
N LYS A 143 8.35 -7.59 -11.73
CA LYS A 143 8.63 -6.16 -11.79
C LYS A 143 8.35 -5.60 -13.19
N GLU A 144 8.84 -6.24 -14.24
CA GLU A 144 8.62 -5.81 -15.64
C GLU A 144 7.13 -5.74 -15.99
N SER A 145 6.35 -6.76 -15.61
CA SER A 145 4.89 -6.76 -15.79
C SER A 145 4.20 -5.63 -15.05
N LEU A 146 4.70 -5.25 -13.87
CA LEU A 146 4.14 -4.18 -13.07
C LEU A 146 4.56 -2.80 -13.56
N ASP A 147 5.80 -2.64 -14.02
CA ASP A 147 6.31 -1.40 -14.59
C ASP A 147 5.47 -0.98 -15.81
N SER A 148 5.05 -1.93 -16.67
CA SER A 148 4.12 -1.65 -17.78
C SER A 148 2.79 -1.07 -17.31
N ILE A 149 2.18 -1.67 -16.28
CA ILE A 149 0.92 -1.16 -15.70
C ILE A 149 1.12 0.27 -15.15
N VAL A 150 2.24 0.51 -14.47
CA VAL A 150 2.55 1.81 -13.86
C VAL A 150 2.75 2.88 -14.94
N GLU A 151 3.43 2.55 -16.03
CA GLU A 151 3.67 3.47 -17.14
C GLU A 151 2.36 3.85 -17.83
N ASP A 152 1.51 2.89 -18.16
CA ASP A 152 0.22 3.15 -18.80
C ASP A 152 -0.68 4.05 -17.92
N ILE A 153 -0.70 3.82 -16.59
CA ILE A 153 -1.47 4.67 -15.68
C ILE A 153 -0.89 6.09 -15.62
N LYS A 154 0.41 6.24 -15.60
CA LYS A 154 1.05 7.56 -15.60
C LYS A 154 0.72 8.33 -16.88
N ASP A 155 0.77 7.66 -18.01
CA ASP A 155 0.43 8.26 -19.29
C ASP A 155 -1.04 8.69 -19.33
N GLU A 156 -1.95 7.86 -18.83
CA GLU A 156 -3.37 8.20 -18.72
C GLU A 156 -3.60 9.43 -17.84
N PHE A 157 -2.93 9.51 -16.66
CA PHE A 157 -3.03 10.67 -15.79
C PHE A 157 -2.44 11.94 -16.45
N LEU A 158 -1.33 11.81 -17.16
CA LEU A 158 -0.73 12.94 -17.90
C LEU A 158 -1.60 13.45 -19.04
N LEU A 159 -2.25 12.56 -19.77
CA LEU A 159 -3.18 12.92 -20.85
C LEU A 159 -4.37 13.73 -20.30
N ASN A 160 -4.92 13.30 -19.17
CA ASN A 160 -6.04 13.97 -18.53
C ASN A 160 -5.68 15.32 -17.93
N MET A 161 -4.43 15.53 -17.49
CA MET A 161 -3.94 16.82 -16.99
C MET A 161 -3.71 17.88 -18.09
N ARG A 162 -3.51 17.46 -19.35
CA ARG A 162 -3.31 18.38 -20.49
C ARG A 162 -4.59 18.95 -21.07
N GLN A 163 -5.74 18.51 -20.60
CA GLN A 163 -7.04 18.99 -21.05
C GLN A 163 -7.57 20.21 -20.30
N PHE A 164 -6.76 20.79 -19.40
CA PHE A 164 -6.96 22.02 -18.67
C PHE A 164 -5.78 22.99 -19.00
#